data_848eaca55ca2e357574c5e0de0b407a0
#
_entry.id   848eaca55ca2e357574c5e0de0b407a0
#
_cell.length_a   1.000
_cell.length_b   1.000
_cell.length_c   1.000
_cell.angle_alpha   90.00
_cell.angle_beta   90.00
_cell.angle_gamma   90.00
#
_symmetry.space_group_name_H-M   'P 1'
#
loop_
_entity.id
_entity.type
_entity.pdbx_description
1 polymer ?
#
loop_
_entity_poly.entity_id
_entity_poly.type
_entity_poly.pdbx_seq_one_letter_code
_entity_poly.pdbx_strand_id
1 'polypeptide(L)'
;MYTKMAGCRYVVLLAALFGCTQAMSSVVITGTRVIYPAEKREVTVKINNEGIKPVLVQSWIDQGDMASTPSNSSAPFVITPPVSRIDPGKGQSMRVMFTGAALPADKESVFWLNVLEIPAKVVGNEDDNILQMAFRSRIKVFFRPANLSGTAAEAIEKLQWKLITKTSGQFALEAHNPTAFHVSQSNLALIAGSSRVASEAGMIGPGATQLFGLPDLKLLPTGAVEVEFSAINDYGALVPIRLPLKL
;
A
#
# COMPACT_ATOMS: atom_id res chain seq x y z
N MET A 1 -22.66 -17.16 -51.47
CA MET A 1 -22.64 -18.08 -50.28
C MET A 1 -21.53 -17.76 -49.28
N TYR A 2 -20.89 -16.58 -49.36
CA TYR A 2 -19.75 -16.20 -48.52
C TYR A 2 -20.06 -15.19 -47.39
N THR A 3 -21.25 -14.62 -47.32
CA THR A 3 -21.61 -13.57 -46.34
C THR A 3 -22.08 -14.10 -44.99
N LYS A 4 -22.46 -15.37 -44.85
CA LYS A 4 -22.91 -15.95 -43.56
C LYS A 4 -21.78 -16.40 -42.62
N MET A 5 -20.57 -16.59 -43.12
CA MET A 5 -19.44 -17.04 -42.28
C MET A 5 -18.71 -15.89 -41.54
N ALA A 6 -18.83 -14.65 -42.03
CA ALA A 6 -18.20 -13.50 -41.37
C ALA A 6 -18.89 -13.13 -40.04
N GLY A 7 -20.23 -13.18 -39.98
CA GLY A 7 -20.99 -12.86 -38.79
C GLY A 7 -20.73 -13.81 -37.61
N CYS A 8 -20.49 -15.09 -37.86
CA CYS A 8 -20.21 -16.08 -36.82
C CYS A 8 -18.84 -15.89 -36.16
N ARG A 9 -17.84 -15.40 -36.91
CA ARG A 9 -16.50 -15.08 -36.41
C ARG A 9 -16.50 -13.91 -35.42
N TYR A 10 -17.30 -12.89 -35.69
CA TYR A 10 -17.40 -11.72 -34.78
C TYR A 10 -18.17 -12.03 -33.49
N VAL A 11 -19.18 -12.91 -33.54
CA VAL A 11 -19.93 -13.36 -32.37
C VAL A 11 -19.05 -14.21 -31.44
N VAL A 12 -18.18 -15.07 -31.99
CA VAL A 12 -17.24 -15.89 -31.19
C VAL A 12 -16.14 -14.99 -30.59
N LEU A 13 -15.67 -13.96 -31.31
CA LEU A 13 -14.70 -12.99 -30.76
C LEU A 13 -15.32 -12.15 -29.63
N LEU A 14 -16.57 -11.74 -29.78
CA LEU A 14 -17.28 -10.98 -28.75
C LEU A 14 -17.57 -11.82 -27.49
N ALA A 15 -17.91 -13.11 -27.66
CA ALA A 15 -18.13 -14.04 -26.53
C ALA A 15 -16.84 -14.34 -25.75
N ALA A 16 -15.68 -14.36 -26.41
CA ALA A 16 -14.38 -14.55 -25.74
C ALA A 16 -13.96 -13.37 -24.85
N LEU A 17 -14.44 -12.15 -25.13
CA LEU A 17 -14.16 -10.95 -24.32
C LEU A 17 -14.92 -10.92 -22.98
N PHE A 18 -16.02 -11.66 -22.85
CA PHE A 18 -16.81 -11.72 -21.60
C PHE A 18 -16.38 -12.82 -20.64
N GLY A 19 -15.40 -13.65 -21.00
CA GLY A 19 -14.92 -14.77 -20.21
C GLY A 19 -13.80 -14.48 -19.20
N CYS A 20 -13.38 -13.21 -19.03
CA CYS A 20 -12.38 -12.86 -18.01
C CYS A 20 -12.98 -12.93 -16.61
N THR A 21 -12.90 -14.09 -15.95
CA THR A 21 -13.15 -14.19 -14.53
C THR A 21 -12.05 -13.44 -13.78
N GLN A 22 -12.43 -12.40 -13.05
CA GLN A 22 -11.50 -11.67 -12.21
C GLN A 22 -11.06 -12.56 -11.04
N ALA A 23 -9.75 -12.79 -10.93
CA ALA A 23 -9.16 -13.36 -9.71
C ALA A 23 -9.21 -12.29 -8.62
N MET A 24 -10.18 -12.37 -7.73
CA MET A 24 -10.30 -11.47 -6.57
C MET A 24 -9.82 -12.20 -5.33
N SER A 25 -8.95 -11.54 -4.53
CA SER A 25 -8.73 -11.93 -3.13
C SER A 25 -10.09 -11.97 -2.43
N SER A 26 -10.39 -13.04 -1.71
CA SER A 26 -11.68 -13.16 -1.05
C SER A 26 -11.73 -12.35 0.25
N VAL A 27 -10.57 -12.05 0.87
CA VAL A 27 -10.50 -11.28 2.10
C VAL A 27 -10.17 -9.82 1.82
N VAL A 28 -11.07 -8.93 2.23
CA VAL A 28 -10.94 -7.48 2.09
C VAL A 28 -10.71 -6.86 3.46
N ILE A 29 -9.65 -6.05 3.59
CA ILE A 29 -9.36 -5.27 4.80
C ILE A 29 -10.08 -3.92 4.67
N THR A 30 -10.81 -3.52 5.71
CA THR A 30 -11.44 -2.20 5.73
C THR A 30 -10.38 -1.13 5.98
N GLY A 31 -10.03 -0.41 4.92
CA GLY A 31 -8.99 0.62 4.91
C GLY A 31 -7.64 0.13 4.36
N THR A 32 -6.82 1.09 3.92
CA THR A 32 -5.51 0.87 3.31
C THR A 32 -4.36 1.09 4.30
N ARG A 33 -4.68 1.54 5.52
CA ARG A 33 -3.75 1.80 6.62
C ARG A 33 -4.47 1.82 7.96
N VAL A 34 -3.72 1.73 9.03
CA VAL A 34 -4.20 1.84 10.41
C VAL A 34 -3.45 2.97 11.08
N ILE A 35 -4.16 3.92 11.67
CA ILE A 35 -3.59 4.89 12.58
C ILE A 35 -3.81 4.36 14.00
N TYR A 36 -2.72 4.19 14.75
CA TYR A 36 -2.74 3.74 16.14
C TYR A 36 -2.31 4.91 17.05
N PRO A 37 -3.25 5.67 17.62
CA PRO A 37 -2.93 6.71 18.61
C PRO A 37 -2.33 6.06 19.89
N ALA A 38 -1.20 6.57 20.38
CA ALA A 38 -0.50 5.98 21.52
C ALA A 38 -1.31 5.95 22.82
N GLU A 39 -2.28 6.88 22.96
CA GLU A 39 -3.19 6.94 24.12
C GLU A 39 -4.29 5.88 24.09
N LYS A 40 -4.51 5.23 22.94
CA LYS A 40 -5.50 4.15 22.83
C LYS A 40 -4.92 2.83 23.32
N ARG A 41 -5.73 2.09 24.08
CA ARG A 41 -5.36 0.74 24.52
C ARG A 41 -5.38 -0.26 23.37
N GLU A 42 -6.28 -0.05 22.42
CA GLU A 42 -6.44 -0.88 21.23
C GLU A 42 -7.05 -0.11 20.08
N VAL A 43 -6.83 -0.60 18.86
CA VAL A 43 -7.57 -0.19 17.67
C VAL A 43 -8.16 -1.42 17.00
N THR A 44 -9.32 -1.26 16.34
CA THR A 44 -10.02 -2.36 15.67
C THR A 44 -9.81 -2.25 14.17
N VAL A 45 -9.39 -3.37 13.56
CA VAL A 45 -9.33 -3.55 12.12
C VAL A 45 -10.40 -4.56 11.70
N LYS A 46 -11.24 -4.20 10.75
CA LYS A 46 -12.26 -5.09 10.20
C LYS A 46 -11.77 -5.71 8.90
N ILE A 47 -12.05 -7.00 8.74
CA ILE A 47 -11.84 -7.76 7.52
C ILE A 47 -13.13 -8.46 7.15
N ASN A 48 -13.42 -8.57 5.85
CA ASN A 48 -14.60 -9.25 5.33
C ASN A 48 -14.18 -10.34 4.35
N ASN A 49 -14.89 -11.45 4.33
CA ASN A 49 -14.78 -12.45 3.28
C ASN A 49 -15.84 -12.16 2.21
N GLU A 50 -15.44 -11.53 1.12
CA GLU A 50 -16.29 -11.23 -0.05
C GLU A 50 -16.36 -12.41 -1.04
N GLY A 51 -15.63 -13.50 -0.74
CA GLY A 51 -15.62 -14.71 -1.55
C GLY A 51 -16.82 -15.60 -1.29
N ILE A 52 -16.89 -16.70 -2.04
CA ILE A 52 -17.99 -17.69 -1.99
C ILE A 52 -17.65 -18.93 -1.16
N LYS A 53 -16.43 -19.00 -0.61
CA LYS A 53 -15.95 -20.13 0.20
C LYS A 53 -15.45 -19.63 1.56
N PRO A 54 -15.53 -20.45 2.62
CA PRO A 54 -14.91 -20.13 3.89
C PRO A 54 -13.38 -20.09 3.75
N VAL A 55 -12.75 -19.16 4.47
CA VAL A 55 -11.29 -18.99 4.50
C VAL A 55 -10.78 -19.01 5.92
N LEU A 56 -9.54 -19.45 6.10
CA LEU A 56 -8.80 -19.26 7.34
C LEU A 56 -7.92 -18.01 7.14
N VAL A 57 -8.00 -17.08 8.08
CA VAL A 57 -7.16 -15.87 8.08
C VAL A 57 -6.19 -15.95 9.24
N GLN A 58 -4.91 -15.71 8.96
CA GLN A 58 -3.87 -15.53 9.95
C GLN A 58 -3.31 -14.12 9.86
N SER A 59 -3.19 -13.41 11.00
CA SER A 59 -2.77 -12.01 11.04
C SER A 59 -1.65 -11.80 12.04
N TRP A 60 -0.67 -10.95 11.67
CA TRP A 60 0.44 -10.52 12.52
C TRP A 60 0.94 -9.14 12.10
N ILE A 61 1.73 -8.49 12.94
CA ILE A 61 2.37 -7.20 12.64
C ILE A 61 3.87 -7.40 12.57
N ASP A 62 4.54 -6.77 11.59
CA ASP A 62 6.00 -6.76 11.44
C ASP A 62 6.58 -5.33 11.40
N GLN A 63 7.90 -5.22 11.44
CA GLN A 63 8.66 -3.96 11.42
C GLN A 63 9.24 -3.61 10.04
N GLY A 64 8.68 -4.16 8.95
CA GLY A 64 9.14 -3.88 7.59
C GLY A 64 9.76 -5.08 6.87
N ASP A 65 10.00 -6.19 7.56
CA ASP A 65 10.53 -7.41 6.95
C ASP A 65 9.47 -8.11 6.09
N MET A 66 9.71 -8.16 4.78
CA MET A 66 8.83 -8.84 3.83
C MET A 66 8.82 -10.37 4.03
N ALA A 67 9.86 -10.94 4.62
CA ALA A 67 9.95 -12.37 4.94
C ALA A 67 9.37 -12.72 6.31
N SER A 68 8.83 -11.73 7.04
CA SER A 68 8.24 -11.93 8.37
C SER A 68 7.09 -12.95 8.33
N THR A 69 7.06 -13.75 9.39
CA THR A 69 6.02 -14.73 9.70
C THR A 69 5.48 -14.48 11.12
N PRO A 70 4.34 -15.07 11.51
CA PRO A 70 3.84 -14.93 12.87
C PRO A 70 4.82 -15.40 13.96
N SER A 71 5.69 -16.37 13.64
CA SER A 71 6.64 -16.96 14.59
C SER A 71 7.93 -16.16 14.78
N ASN A 72 8.31 -15.32 13.81
CA ASN A 72 9.55 -14.52 13.86
C ASN A 72 9.32 -13.01 13.97
N SER A 73 8.07 -12.57 14.07
CA SER A 73 7.76 -11.15 14.25
C SER A 73 8.09 -10.70 15.67
N SER A 74 8.87 -9.61 15.75
CA SER A 74 9.23 -8.93 17.00
C SER A 74 8.50 -7.59 17.20
N ALA A 75 7.51 -7.29 16.36
CA ALA A 75 6.75 -6.05 16.49
C ALA A 75 5.99 -6.01 17.82
N PRO A 76 5.99 -4.86 18.53
CA PRO A 76 5.42 -4.74 19.88
C PRO A 76 3.89 -4.62 19.86
N PHE A 77 3.23 -5.54 19.16
CA PHE A 77 1.77 -5.58 19.04
C PHE A 77 1.25 -7.00 19.18
N VAL A 78 0.06 -7.10 19.77
CA VAL A 78 -0.73 -8.33 19.82
C VAL A 78 -2.02 -8.11 19.02
N ILE A 79 -2.39 -9.12 18.22
CA ILE A 79 -3.65 -9.14 17.48
C ILE A 79 -4.57 -10.21 18.11
N THR A 80 -5.83 -9.88 18.30
CA THR A 80 -6.82 -10.82 18.83
C THR A 80 -8.12 -10.77 18.01
N PRO A 81 -8.56 -11.90 17.45
CA PRO A 81 -7.86 -13.18 17.32
C PRO A 81 -6.75 -13.15 16.26
N PRO A 82 -5.61 -13.86 16.46
CA PRO A 82 -4.55 -13.92 15.46
C PRO A 82 -4.87 -14.85 14.29
N VAL A 83 -5.76 -15.83 14.53
CA VAL A 83 -6.28 -16.75 13.52
C VAL A 83 -7.78 -16.81 13.65
N SER A 84 -8.48 -16.76 12.52
CA SER A 84 -9.94 -16.88 12.47
C SER A 84 -10.40 -17.53 11.18
N ARG A 85 -11.47 -18.32 11.28
CA ARG A 85 -12.21 -18.77 10.11
C ARG A 85 -13.32 -17.77 9.82
N ILE A 86 -13.44 -17.36 8.56
CA ILE A 86 -14.46 -16.42 8.11
C ILE A 86 -15.29 -17.07 7.01
N ASP A 87 -16.57 -17.25 7.27
CA ASP A 87 -17.51 -17.82 6.28
C ASP A 87 -17.84 -16.77 5.20
N PRO A 88 -18.34 -17.19 4.03
CA PRO A 88 -18.71 -16.30 2.93
C PRO A 88 -19.66 -15.17 3.37
N GLY A 89 -19.37 -13.95 2.95
CA GLY A 89 -20.16 -12.76 3.27
C GLY A 89 -20.12 -12.34 4.75
N LYS A 90 -19.23 -12.95 5.57
CA LYS A 90 -19.05 -12.60 6.98
C LYS A 90 -17.78 -11.78 7.19
N GLY A 91 -17.78 -11.00 8.26
CA GLY A 91 -16.65 -10.20 8.69
C GLY A 91 -16.07 -10.66 10.02
N GLN A 92 -14.82 -10.28 10.27
CA GLN A 92 -14.11 -10.46 11.53
C GLN A 92 -13.53 -9.13 11.97
N SER A 93 -13.70 -8.78 13.22
CA SER A 93 -13.01 -7.66 13.86
C SER A 93 -11.77 -8.18 14.58
N MET A 94 -10.62 -7.60 14.23
CA MET A 94 -9.34 -7.87 14.88
C MET A 94 -9.00 -6.69 15.78
N ARG A 95 -8.69 -6.95 17.04
CA ARG A 95 -8.17 -5.95 17.96
C ARG A 95 -6.66 -5.97 17.94
N VAL A 96 -6.07 -4.82 17.67
CA VAL A 96 -4.62 -4.59 17.68
C VAL A 96 -4.29 -3.84 18.95
N MET A 97 -3.41 -4.40 19.78
CA MET A 97 -3.00 -3.84 21.06
C MET A 97 -1.49 -3.64 21.08
N PHE A 98 -1.05 -2.47 21.51
CA PHE A 98 0.37 -2.19 21.73
C PHE A 98 0.84 -2.78 23.07
N THR A 99 2.04 -3.40 23.09
CA THR A 99 2.56 -4.11 24.27
C THR A 99 3.39 -3.25 25.20
N GLY A 100 3.56 -1.96 24.91
CA GLY A 100 4.25 -1.02 25.79
C GLY A 100 5.77 -0.95 25.61
N ALA A 101 6.30 -1.43 24.48
CA ALA A 101 7.73 -1.28 24.19
C ALA A 101 8.14 0.20 24.03
N ALA A 102 9.40 0.52 24.29
CA ALA A 102 9.91 1.86 24.09
C ALA A 102 9.95 2.20 22.59
N LEU A 103 9.15 3.17 22.19
CA LEU A 103 9.13 3.75 20.85
C LEU A 103 9.45 5.26 20.93
N PRO A 104 9.94 5.89 19.86
CA PRO A 104 10.13 7.34 19.82
C PRO A 104 8.84 8.07 20.21
N ALA A 105 8.95 9.06 21.10
CA ALA A 105 7.81 9.85 21.55
C ALA A 105 7.62 11.15 20.75
N ASP A 106 8.62 11.52 19.94
CA ASP A 106 8.71 12.77 19.17
C ASP A 106 8.31 12.61 17.70
N LYS A 107 8.06 11.38 17.24
CA LYS A 107 7.70 11.07 15.87
C LYS A 107 6.92 9.78 15.73
N GLU A 108 6.21 9.61 14.63
CA GLU A 108 5.55 8.36 14.28
C GLU A 108 6.54 7.20 14.09
N SER A 109 6.08 6.01 14.45
CA SER A 109 6.72 4.75 14.07
C SER A 109 5.82 3.96 13.13
N VAL A 110 6.42 3.29 12.12
CA VAL A 110 5.68 2.53 11.13
C VAL A 110 5.90 1.04 11.30
N PHE A 111 4.80 0.30 11.19
CA PHE A 111 4.72 -1.15 11.21
C PHE A 111 3.82 -1.62 10.06
N TRP A 112 3.72 -2.95 9.87
CA TRP A 112 2.88 -3.51 8.83
C TRP A 112 2.00 -4.62 9.38
N LEU A 113 0.68 -4.44 9.25
CA LEU A 113 -0.30 -5.49 9.47
C LEU A 113 -0.32 -6.42 8.26
N ASN A 114 -0.10 -7.69 8.50
CA ASN A 114 -0.20 -8.77 7.55
C ASN A 114 -1.49 -9.53 7.78
N VAL A 115 -2.19 -9.83 6.70
CA VAL A 115 -3.40 -10.65 6.67
C VAL A 115 -3.19 -11.71 5.60
N LEU A 116 -2.92 -12.94 6.04
CA LEU A 116 -2.71 -14.10 5.17
C LEU A 116 -4.03 -14.87 5.05
N GLU A 117 -4.54 -14.93 3.85
CA GLU A 117 -5.67 -15.75 3.47
C GLU A 117 -5.20 -17.16 3.10
N ILE A 118 -5.70 -18.15 3.80
CA ILE A 118 -5.42 -19.56 3.57
C ILE A 118 -6.74 -20.20 3.12
N PRO A 119 -6.87 -20.55 1.83
CA PRO A 119 -8.08 -21.17 1.31
C PRO A 119 -8.28 -22.57 1.90
N ALA A 120 -9.54 -23.02 1.96
CA ALA A 120 -9.87 -24.37 2.39
C ALA A 120 -9.19 -25.39 1.45
N LYS A 121 -8.67 -26.47 2.05
CA LYS A 121 -8.07 -27.57 1.28
C LYS A 121 -9.11 -28.12 0.30
N VAL A 122 -8.76 -28.19 -0.97
CA VAL A 122 -9.59 -28.83 -1.98
C VAL A 122 -9.51 -30.34 -1.77
N VAL A 123 -10.67 -30.98 -1.59
CA VAL A 123 -10.78 -32.44 -1.61
C VAL A 123 -10.89 -32.83 -3.08
N GLY A 124 -9.81 -33.32 -3.66
CA GLY A 124 -9.73 -33.84 -5.03
C GLY A 124 -9.08 -35.21 -5.04
N ASN A 125 -9.06 -35.90 -6.18
CA ASN A 125 -8.31 -37.14 -6.36
C ASN A 125 -6.79 -36.81 -6.34
N GLU A 126 -5.96 -37.75 -5.91
CA GLU A 126 -4.49 -37.56 -5.82
C GLU A 126 -3.81 -37.20 -7.16
N ASP A 127 -4.48 -37.51 -8.28
CA ASP A 127 -4.00 -37.23 -9.63
C ASP A 127 -4.42 -35.84 -10.19
N ASP A 128 -5.19 -35.03 -9.45
CA ASP A 128 -5.63 -33.71 -9.90
C ASP A 128 -4.50 -32.67 -9.69
N ASN A 129 -3.98 -32.10 -10.78
CA ASN A 129 -3.06 -30.97 -10.76
C ASN A 129 -3.78 -29.69 -10.33
N ILE A 130 -3.93 -29.48 -9.00
CA ILE A 130 -4.61 -28.32 -8.43
C ILE A 130 -3.58 -27.29 -7.95
N LEU A 131 -3.64 -26.08 -8.50
CA LEU A 131 -2.89 -24.94 -7.98
C LEU A 131 -3.70 -24.26 -6.88
N GLN A 132 -3.21 -24.34 -5.63
CA GLN A 132 -3.79 -23.62 -4.50
C GLN A 132 -2.90 -22.44 -4.12
N MET A 133 -3.46 -21.24 -4.14
CA MET A 133 -2.72 -20.00 -3.81
C MET A 133 -3.21 -19.43 -2.48
N ALA A 134 -2.26 -19.00 -1.65
CA ALA A 134 -2.50 -18.19 -0.47
C ALA A 134 -2.17 -16.71 -0.80
N PHE A 135 -3.03 -15.80 -0.39
CA PHE A 135 -2.82 -14.37 -0.61
C PHE A 135 -2.46 -13.69 0.71
N ARG A 136 -1.42 -12.87 0.67
CA ARG A 136 -0.99 -12.06 1.81
C ARG A 136 -1.20 -10.59 1.48
N SER A 137 -2.18 -9.97 2.13
CA SER A 137 -2.39 -8.53 2.11
C SER A 137 -1.57 -7.88 3.21
N ARG A 138 -0.98 -6.71 2.90
CA ARG A 138 -0.10 -6.01 3.83
C ARG A 138 -0.40 -4.52 3.81
N ILE A 139 -0.81 -3.96 4.96
CA ILE A 139 -1.11 -2.53 5.12
C ILE A 139 -0.26 -1.92 6.23
N LYS A 140 0.01 -0.62 6.12
CA LYS A 140 0.80 0.13 7.11
C LYS A 140 0.02 0.37 8.38
N VAL A 141 0.72 0.29 9.53
CA VAL A 141 0.23 0.68 10.86
C VAL A 141 1.13 1.81 11.34
N PHE A 142 0.58 3.00 11.55
CA PHE A 142 1.31 4.15 12.08
C PHE A 142 1.01 4.29 13.55
N PHE A 143 2.00 3.95 14.39
CA PHE A 143 1.93 4.26 15.82
C PHE A 143 2.24 5.74 16.00
N ARG A 144 1.26 6.47 16.48
CA ARG A 144 1.30 7.94 16.59
C ARG A 144 1.30 8.37 18.03
N PRO A 145 2.45 8.86 18.56
CA PRO A 145 2.52 9.50 19.89
C PRO A 145 1.56 10.68 20.00
N ALA A 146 1.10 10.95 21.22
CA ALA A 146 0.37 12.16 21.51
C ALA A 146 1.31 13.39 21.41
N ASN A 147 0.74 14.55 21.13
CA ASN A 147 1.43 15.85 21.15
C ASN A 147 2.57 16.01 20.12
N LEU A 148 2.51 15.31 19.00
CA LEU A 148 3.40 15.60 17.87
C LEU A 148 3.15 17.01 17.35
N SER A 149 4.22 17.71 16.93
CA SER A 149 4.10 19.05 16.35
C SER A 149 3.46 19.00 14.97
N GLY A 150 2.36 19.72 14.78
CA GLY A 150 1.60 19.77 13.53
C GLY A 150 0.65 18.58 13.35
N THR A 151 0.26 18.33 12.11
CA THR A 151 -0.67 17.28 11.73
C THR A 151 -0.14 16.47 10.54
N ALA A 152 -0.67 15.24 10.34
CA ALA A 152 -0.35 14.44 9.17
C ALA A 152 -0.75 15.10 7.84
N ALA A 153 -1.82 15.92 7.84
CA ALA A 153 -2.23 16.68 6.67
C ALA A 153 -1.24 17.79 6.34
N GLU A 154 -0.78 18.56 7.32
CA GLU A 154 0.24 19.59 7.13
C GLU A 154 1.60 19.01 6.70
N ALA A 155 1.92 17.79 7.12
CA ALA A 155 3.16 17.14 6.75
C ALA A 155 3.31 16.94 5.24
N ILE A 156 2.20 16.73 4.53
CA ILE A 156 2.16 16.58 3.08
C ILE A 156 2.67 17.86 2.40
N GLU A 157 2.21 19.02 2.87
CA GLU A 157 2.55 20.33 2.30
C GLU A 157 3.97 20.78 2.67
N LYS A 158 4.52 20.25 3.78
CA LYS A 158 5.84 20.57 4.28
C LYS A 158 6.98 19.77 3.65
N LEU A 159 6.68 18.81 2.76
CA LEU A 159 7.71 18.09 2.02
C LEU A 159 8.56 19.04 1.19
N GLN A 160 9.87 18.90 1.31
CA GLN A 160 10.84 19.67 0.55
C GLN A 160 11.38 18.83 -0.59
N TRP A 161 11.29 19.35 -1.81
CA TRP A 161 11.66 18.63 -3.01
C TRP A 161 12.83 19.30 -3.72
N LYS A 162 13.74 18.48 -4.28
CA LYS A 162 14.84 18.92 -5.15
C LYS A 162 15.01 17.96 -6.31
N LEU A 163 15.36 18.49 -7.48
CA LEU A 163 15.87 17.70 -8.59
C LEU A 163 17.39 17.58 -8.45
N ILE A 164 17.89 16.36 -8.41
CA ILE A 164 19.33 16.11 -8.27
C ILE A 164 19.84 15.25 -9.42
N THR A 165 21.14 15.40 -9.71
CA THR A 165 21.88 14.49 -10.60
C THR A 165 22.71 13.56 -9.72
N LYS A 166 22.46 12.24 -9.85
CA LYS A 166 23.26 11.21 -9.16
C LYS A 166 24.67 11.13 -9.76
N THR A 167 25.61 10.56 -9.01
CA THR A 167 27.00 10.32 -9.48
C THR A 167 27.04 9.50 -10.78
N SER A 168 26.04 8.65 -11.03
CA SER A 168 25.88 7.90 -12.29
C SER A 168 25.41 8.74 -13.49
N GLY A 169 25.16 10.04 -13.31
CA GLY A 169 24.57 10.91 -14.33
C GLY A 169 23.05 10.79 -14.49
N GLN A 170 22.39 9.93 -13.70
CA GLN A 170 20.93 9.78 -13.69
C GLN A 170 20.29 10.85 -12.82
N PHE A 171 19.07 11.24 -13.18
CA PHE A 171 18.29 12.21 -12.39
C PHE A 171 17.42 11.51 -11.34
N ALA A 172 17.15 12.22 -10.24
CA ALA A 172 16.22 11.80 -9.21
C ALA A 172 15.54 13.01 -8.56
N LEU A 173 14.33 12.80 -8.06
CA LEU A 173 13.69 13.69 -7.09
C LEU A 173 14.16 13.31 -5.69
N GLU A 174 14.73 14.25 -4.97
CA GLU A 174 15.02 14.14 -3.54
C GLU A 174 13.87 14.76 -2.77
N ALA A 175 13.26 13.98 -1.87
CA ALA A 175 12.22 14.42 -0.96
C ALA A 175 12.73 14.39 0.47
N HIS A 176 12.77 15.54 1.14
CA HIS A 176 13.04 15.63 2.58
C HIS A 176 11.75 15.93 3.34
N ASN A 177 11.51 15.16 4.39
CA ASN A 177 10.35 15.31 5.28
C ASN A 177 10.79 15.89 6.64
N PRO A 178 10.67 17.20 6.89
CA PRO A 178 11.09 17.82 8.15
C PRO A 178 10.09 17.60 9.31
N THR A 179 9.03 16.82 9.12
CA THR A 179 7.94 16.68 10.08
C THR A 179 8.06 15.40 10.92
N ALA A 180 7.22 15.28 11.94
CA ALA A 180 7.13 14.11 12.79
C ALA A 180 6.25 12.97 12.23
N PHE A 181 5.64 13.15 11.05
CA PHE A 181 4.70 12.21 10.45
C PHE A 181 5.29 11.56 9.21
N HIS A 182 4.90 10.30 8.93
CA HIS A 182 5.21 9.66 7.65
C HIS A 182 4.33 10.23 6.54
N VAL A 183 4.90 10.49 5.38
CA VAL A 183 4.16 10.87 4.18
C VAL A 183 4.28 9.75 3.15
N SER A 184 3.16 9.07 2.85
CA SER A 184 3.08 8.11 1.76
C SER A 184 2.59 8.80 0.51
N GLN A 185 3.19 8.50 -0.64
CA GLN A 185 2.83 9.08 -1.92
C GLN A 185 2.75 8.03 -3.02
N SER A 186 1.94 8.32 -4.03
CA SER A 186 1.81 7.58 -5.28
C SER A 186 1.74 8.55 -6.46
N ASN A 187 1.80 8.03 -7.67
CA ASN A 187 1.72 8.83 -8.91
C ASN A 187 2.75 9.97 -9.00
N LEU A 188 3.93 9.79 -8.36
CA LEU A 188 4.98 10.80 -8.37
C LEU A 188 5.50 11.05 -9.78
N ALA A 189 5.62 12.31 -10.16
CA ALA A 189 6.18 12.73 -11.43
C ALA A 189 6.86 14.09 -11.35
N LEU A 190 7.84 14.30 -12.20
CA LEU A 190 8.37 15.61 -12.56
C LEU A 190 7.60 16.16 -13.76
N ILE A 191 7.11 17.37 -13.67
CA ILE A 191 6.42 18.09 -14.72
C ILE A 191 7.34 19.21 -15.24
N ALA A 192 7.62 19.19 -16.54
CA ALA A 192 8.44 20.22 -17.21
C ALA A 192 7.75 20.64 -18.50
N GLY A 193 7.06 21.77 -18.49
CA GLY A 193 6.21 22.21 -19.60
C GLY A 193 5.11 21.18 -19.91
N SER A 194 5.10 20.61 -21.09
CA SER A 194 4.17 19.55 -21.50
C SER A 194 4.67 18.13 -21.19
N SER A 195 5.89 17.99 -20.70
CA SER A 195 6.48 16.67 -20.39
C SER A 195 6.14 16.26 -18.97
N ARG A 196 5.77 14.98 -18.81
CA ARG A 196 5.54 14.32 -17.52
C ARG A 196 6.44 13.10 -17.41
N VAL A 197 7.40 13.14 -16.48
CA VAL A 197 8.31 12.02 -16.21
C VAL A 197 7.93 11.37 -14.91
N ALA A 198 7.42 10.13 -15.01
CA ALA A 198 6.94 9.37 -13.85
C ALA A 198 8.10 8.84 -13.00
N SER A 199 7.82 8.65 -11.72
CA SER A 199 8.70 8.03 -10.75
C SER A 199 7.95 6.99 -9.90
N GLU A 200 8.68 6.32 -9.03
CA GLU A 200 8.14 5.28 -8.15
C GLU A 200 7.25 5.86 -7.04
N ALA A 201 6.28 5.07 -6.60
CA ALA A 201 5.55 5.33 -5.36
C ALA A 201 6.46 5.06 -4.15
N GLY A 202 6.16 5.71 -3.01
CA GLY A 202 6.97 5.50 -1.82
C GLY A 202 6.42 6.11 -0.54
N MET A 203 7.28 6.17 0.46
CA MET A 203 6.98 6.79 1.74
C MET A 203 8.23 7.48 2.27
N ILE A 204 8.06 8.71 2.75
CA ILE A 204 9.13 9.49 3.37
C ILE A 204 8.85 9.51 4.88
N GLY A 205 9.76 8.91 5.65
CA GLY A 205 9.66 8.88 7.12
C GLY A 205 9.93 10.23 7.78
N PRO A 206 9.61 10.39 9.06
CA PRO A 206 9.89 11.57 9.85
C PRO A 206 11.39 11.92 9.86
N GLY A 207 11.75 13.17 9.50
CA GLY A 207 13.12 13.65 9.43
C GLY A 207 13.96 12.99 8.33
N ALA A 208 13.40 12.13 7.50
CA ALA A 208 14.14 11.38 6.50
C ALA A 208 14.20 12.08 5.16
N THR A 209 15.21 11.72 4.37
CA THR A 209 15.34 12.08 2.96
C THR A 209 15.27 10.81 2.12
N GLN A 210 14.44 10.83 1.07
CA GLN A 210 14.23 9.69 0.15
C GLN A 210 14.51 10.14 -1.28
N LEU A 211 15.15 9.26 -2.05
CA LEU A 211 15.42 9.48 -3.47
C LEU A 211 14.46 8.67 -4.33
N PHE A 212 13.86 9.33 -5.31
CA PHE A 212 12.96 8.75 -6.29
C PHE A 212 13.56 8.91 -7.68
N GLY A 213 13.93 7.81 -8.32
CA GLY A 213 14.58 7.82 -9.62
C GLY A 213 13.68 8.35 -10.74
N LEU A 214 14.30 9.03 -11.71
CA LEU A 214 13.66 9.51 -12.94
C LEU A 214 14.35 8.87 -14.17
N PRO A 215 14.15 7.57 -14.42
CA PRO A 215 14.90 6.84 -15.45
C PRO A 215 14.68 7.37 -16.87
N ASP A 216 13.52 7.97 -17.11
CA ASP A 216 13.13 8.51 -18.42
C ASP A 216 13.55 9.96 -18.61
N LEU A 217 14.07 10.65 -17.59
CA LEU A 217 14.62 11.98 -17.73
C LEU A 217 16.05 11.89 -18.28
N LYS A 218 16.25 12.35 -19.53
CA LYS A 218 17.55 12.26 -20.23
C LYS A 218 18.38 13.54 -20.14
N LEU A 219 17.72 14.68 -20.03
CA LEU A 219 18.35 16.00 -19.95
C LEU A 219 17.70 16.82 -18.84
N LEU A 220 18.49 17.71 -18.24
CA LEU A 220 17.98 18.65 -17.26
C LEU A 220 16.94 19.56 -17.94
N PRO A 221 15.73 19.68 -17.41
CA PRO A 221 14.73 20.56 -17.99
C PRO A 221 15.13 22.02 -17.86
N THR A 222 14.80 22.81 -18.87
CA THR A 222 14.97 24.28 -18.86
C THR A 222 13.61 24.94 -18.58
N GLY A 223 13.57 25.91 -17.70
CA GLY A 223 12.35 26.63 -17.32
C GLY A 223 11.70 26.14 -16.05
N ALA A 224 10.41 26.47 -15.88
CA ALA A 224 9.65 26.10 -14.69
C ALA A 224 9.41 24.59 -14.63
N VAL A 225 9.72 24.00 -13.50
CA VAL A 225 9.44 22.59 -13.20
C VAL A 225 8.60 22.46 -11.93
N GLU A 226 7.80 21.42 -11.88
CA GLU A 226 6.95 21.11 -10.75
C GLU A 226 7.08 19.64 -10.38
N VAL A 227 6.88 19.33 -9.12
CA VAL A 227 6.63 17.95 -8.67
C VAL A 227 5.14 17.75 -8.50
N GLU A 228 4.63 16.68 -9.08
CA GLU A 228 3.23 16.22 -8.95
C GLU A 228 3.20 14.87 -8.27
N PHE A 229 2.36 14.71 -7.26
CA PHE A 229 2.14 13.42 -6.61
C PHE A 229 0.75 13.36 -5.96
N SER A 230 0.30 12.14 -5.65
CA SER A 230 -0.88 11.92 -4.84
C SER A 230 -0.44 11.47 -3.44
N ALA A 231 -0.60 12.32 -2.44
CA ALA A 231 -0.38 11.94 -1.06
C ALA A 231 -1.54 11.04 -0.58
N ILE A 232 -1.25 10.10 0.31
CA ILE A 232 -2.27 9.22 0.87
C ILE A 232 -2.52 9.62 2.31
N ASN A 233 -3.70 10.18 2.60
CA ASN A 233 -4.05 10.66 3.93
C ASN A 233 -4.37 9.53 4.93
N ASP A 234 -4.68 9.87 6.19
CA ASP A 234 -4.98 8.91 7.26
C ASP A 234 -6.17 7.99 6.95
N TYR A 235 -7.10 8.44 6.11
CA TYR A 235 -8.27 7.68 5.68
C TYR A 235 -8.01 6.81 4.45
N GLY A 236 -6.79 6.88 3.87
CA GLY A 236 -6.43 6.16 2.66
C GLY A 236 -6.85 6.83 1.36
N ALA A 237 -7.40 8.04 1.42
CA ALA A 237 -7.77 8.82 0.24
C ALA A 237 -6.53 9.47 -0.41
N LEU A 238 -6.55 9.54 -1.74
CA LEU A 238 -5.55 10.22 -2.53
C LEU A 238 -5.81 11.73 -2.53
N VAL A 239 -4.80 12.51 -2.12
CA VAL A 239 -4.81 13.97 -2.14
C VAL A 239 -3.82 14.41 -3.21
N PRO A 240 -4.28 14.95 -4.35
CA PRO A 240 -3.39 15.42 -5.41
C PRO A 240 -2.65 16.69 -4.95
N ILE A 241 -1.34 16.70 -5.14
CA ILE A 241 -0.45 17.79 -4.79
C ILE A 241 0.39 18.15 -6.00
N ARG A 242 0.59 19.45 -6.22
CA ARG A 242 1.48 19.97 -7.24
C ARG A 242 2.24 21.17 -6.68
N LEU A 243 3.55 21.10 -6.67
CA LEU A 243 4.43 22.08 -6.05
C LEU A 243 5.50 22.53 -7.05
N PRO A 244 5.82 23.83 -7.09
CA PRO A 244 6.96 24.31 -7.88
C PRO A 244 8.26 23.75 -7.32
N LEU A 245 9.16 23.35 -8.23
CA LEU A 245 10.49 22.86 -7.91
C LEU A 245 11.52 23.92 -8.32
N LYS A 246 12.41 24.29 -7.39
CA LYS A 246 13.57 25.12 -7.72
C LYS A 246 14.68 24.22 -8.26
N LEU A 247 15.17 24.54 -9.46
CA LEU A 247 16.34 23.91 -10.07
C LEU A 247 17.64 24.47 -9.46
#